data_42738c89cfc10b4b35d9d1359e10c34a
#
_entry.id   42738c89cfc10b4b35d9d1359e10c34a
#
_cell.length_a   1.000
_cell.length_b   1.000
_cell.length_c   1.000
_cell.angle_alpha   90.00
_cell.angle_beta   90.00
_cell.angle_gamma   90.00
#
_symmetry.space_group_name_H-M   'P 1'
#
loop_
_entity.id
_entity.type
_entity.pdbx_description
1 polymer ?
#
loop_
_entity_poly.entity_id
_entity_poly.type
_entity_poly.pdbx_seq_one_letter_code
_entity_poly.pdbx_strand_id
1 'polypeptide(L)'
;MAERIAVIGLGYVGLPVALAFARKFPGTIGFDINEAKVKELASGFDRTGEIDKATLTSAGLEMTADPSKLKAATFFVVAVPTPVDVDNRPDLTPVVKASETVGRALKKGDVVVYESTVYPGVTEDLCGPVLSKISCLARQDFFLGYSPERINPGDKLHTLERITKVVSGEDDKTLERVAQVYGAIIDAGVFRAASIKVAEAAKVIENTQRDLNIALMNELALIFDRMGIRTRDVLAAAGTKWNFLKFTPGLVGGHCIGVDPYYLTTKAEQLGYQPQVILAGRRINNQIGPYVAQRTVKLLIHAQKPVKGARVGVLGLTFKEDVADIRNSKVPDILTELREFGVQPMLTDPYADPDETKHENNLGLSKLEELVDLDALILAVSHKQYLEMGVDSLLARLKPGGVLVDVKSAIDPSKIPAGRAHYWCL
;
A
#
# COMPACT_ATOMS: atom_id res chain seq x y z
N MET A 1 2.30 6.48 -37.00
CA MET A 1 2.93 7.68 -36.37
C MET A 1 3.55 7.22 -35.07
N ALA A 2 4.69 7.77 -34.70
CA ALA A 2 5.29 7.47 -33.39
C ALA A 2 4.38 8.05 -32.29
N GLU A 3 4.09 7.25 -31.24
CA GLU A 3 3.29 7.72 -30.11
C GLU A 3 4.04 8.80 -29.34
N ARG A 4 3.31 9.82 -28.90
CA ARG A 4 3.78 10.80 -27.95
C ARG A 4 3.04 10.62 -26.63
N ILE A 5 3.77 10.19 -25.60
CA ILE A 5 3.20 9.71 -24.35
C ILE A 5 3.12 10.85 -23.34
N ALA A 6 2.02 10.92 -22.61
CA ALA A 6 1.90 11.73 -21.40
C ALA A 6 1.46 10.85 -20.23
N VAL A 7 2.20 10.91 -19.11
CA VAL A 7 1.85 10.25 -17.87
C VAL A 7 1.33 11.28 -16.88
N ILE A 8 0.12 11.07 -16.36
CA ILE A 8 -0.59 11.96 -15.45
C ILE A 8 -0.53 11.40 -14.04
N GLY A 9 0.11 12.14 -13.13
CA GLY A 9 0.44 11.70 -11.78
C GLY A 9 1.86 11.14 -11.72
N LEU A 10 2.78 11.87 -11.07
CA LEU A 10 4.18 11.47 -10.89
C LEU A 10 4.43 10.97 -9.46
N GLY A 11 3.51 10.13 -8.95
CA GLY A 11 3.66 9.38 -7.72
C GLY A 11 4.58 8.18 -7.88
N TYR A 12 4.65 7.35 -6.84
CA TYR A 12 5.47 6.13 -6.82
C TYR A 12 5.10 5.11 -7.92
N VAL A 13 3.90 5.23 -8.53
CA VAL A 13 3.48 4.45 -9.72
C VAL A 13 3.86 5.17 -11.00
N GLY A 14 3.38 6.40 -11.17
CA GLY A 14 3.48 7.09 -12.45
C GLY A 14 4.89 7.58 -12.79
N LEU A 15 5.72 7.90 -11.79
CA LEU A 15 7.10 8.36 -12.05
C LEU A 15 7.98 7.25 -12.67
N PRO A 16 8.05 6.03 -12.12
CA PRO A 16 8.78 4.93 -12.77
C PRO A 16 8.28 4.62 -14.18
N VAL A 17 6.97 4.61 -14.39
CA VAL A 17 6.34 4.39 -15.70
C VAL A 17 6.72 5.51 -16.69
N ALA A 18 6.65 6.77 -16.26
CA ALA A 18 7.03 7.91 -17.09
C ALA A 18 8.51 7.87 -17.54
N LEU A 19 9.39 7.50 -16.59
CA LEU A 19 10.83 7.36 -16.88
C LEU A 19 11.10 6.20 -17.85
N ALA A 20 10.41 5.06 -17.68
CA ALA A 20 10.53 3.93 -18.59
C ALA A 20 10.08 4.31 -20.01
N PHE A 21 8.95 5.01 -20.13
CA PHE A 21 8.49 5.52 -21.43
C PHE A 21 9.46 6.54 -22.02
N ALA A 22 9.97 7.48 -21.24
CA ALA A 22 10.88 8.52 -21.74
C ALA A 22 12.16 7.94 -22.38
N ARG A 23 12.66 6.81 -21.86
CA ARG A 23 13.82 6.09 -22.44
C ARG A 23 13.54 5.50 -23.81
N LYS A 24 12.29 5.21 -24.15
CA LYS A 24 11.88 4.55 -25.42
C LYS A 24 11.15 5.48 -26.38
N PHE A 25 10.44 6.47 -25.84
CA PHE A 25 9.62 7.42 -26.59
C PHE A 25 10.08 8.85 -26.31
N PRO A 26 10.99 9.41 -27.12
CA PRO A 26 11.49 10.79 -26.94
C PRO A 26 10.34 11.80 -26.91
N GLY A 27 10.43 12.77 -25.99
CA GLY A 27 9.40 13.77 -25.78
C GLY A 27 8.21 13.29 -24.95
N THR A 28 8.38 12.21 -24.17
CA THR A 28 7.42 11.80 -23.14
C THR A 28 7.25 12.90 -22.10
N ILE A 29 5.99 13.21 -21.77
CA ILE A 29 5.60 14.24 -20.81
C ILE A 29 5.20 13.58 -19.50
N GLY A 30 5.78 14.02 -18.39
CA GLY A 30 5.34 13.70 -17.04
C GLY A 30 4.60 14.89 -16.45
N PHE A 31 3.31 14.73 -16.18
CA PHE A 31 2.47 15.79 -15.62
C PHE A 31 2.08 15.47 -14.18
N ASP A 32 2.26 16.44 -13.27
CA ASP A 32 1.69 16.39 -11.93
C ASP A 32 1.11 17.76 -11.59
N ILE A 33 -0.05 17.78 -10.93
CA ILE A 33 -0.72 19.03 -10.51
C ILE A 33 0.07 19.76 -9.42
N ASN A 34 0.93 19.06 -8.68
CA ASN A 34 1.76 19.64 -7.62
C ASN A 34 3.04 20.24 -8.20
N GLU A 35 3.04 21.56 -8.38
CA GLU A 35 4.19 22.31 -8.90
C GLU A 35 5.47 22.13 -8.07
N ALA A 36 5.35 22.05 -6.74
CA ALA A 36 6.51 21.88 -5.86
C ALA A 36 7.18 20.53 -6.12
N LYS A 37 6.38 19.47 -6.24
CA LYS A 37 6.85 18.13 -6.59
C LYS A 37 7.51 18.09 -7.96
N VAL A 38 6.90 18.72 -8.96
CA VAL A 38 7.51 18.82 -10.31
C VAL A 38 8.87 19.50 -10.26
N LYS A 39 9.00 20.60 -9.51
CA LYS A 39 10.28 21.30 -9.34
C LYS A 39 11.34 20.45 -8.65
N GLU A 40 10.95 19.70 -7.61
CA GLU A 40 11.86 18.79 -6.90
C GLU A 40 12.35 17.67 -7.82
N LEU A 41 11.44 16.99 -8.49
CA LEU A 41 11.79 15.92 -9.44
C LEU A 41 12.70 16.45 -10.56
N ALA A 42 12.41 17.62 -11.11
CA ALA A 42 13.23 18.27 -12.14
C ALA A 42 14.64 18.64 -11.60
N SER A 43 14.78 18.89 -10.30
CA SER A 43 16.08 19.11 -9.65
C SER A 43 16.86 17.82 -9.38
N GLY A 44 16.26 16.66 -9.64
CA GLY A 44 16.82 15.33 -9.37
C GLY A 44 16.57 14.84 -7.95
N PHE A 45 15.54 15.34 -7.27
CA PHE A 45 15.15 14.88 -5.93
C PHE A 45 13.78 14.21 -5.96
N ASP A 46 13.75 12.93 -5.58
CA ASP A 46 12.51 12.16 -5.36
C ASP A 46 12.30 11.96 -3.86
N ARG A 47 11.22 12.54 -3.33
CA ARG A 47 10.83 12.39 -1.90
C ARG A 47 10.54 10.96 -1.50
N THR A 48 10.12 10.12 -2.44
CA THR A 48 9.80 8.72 -2.15
C THR A 48 11.05 7.86 -1.97
N GLY A 49 12.21 8.34 -2.44
CA GLY A 49 13.48 7.62 -2.38
C GLY A 49 13.55 6.40 -3.30
N GLU A 50 12.55 6.21 -4.18
CA GLU A 50 12.49 5.07 -5.11
C GLU A 50 13.42 5.29 -6.32
N ILE A 51 13.59 6.53 -6.76
CA ILE A 51 14.36 6.88 -7.96
C ILE A 51 15.57 7.73 -7.60
N ASP A 52 16.73 7.28 -8.01
CA ASP A 52 17.97 8.03 -7.82
C ASP A 52 18.10 9.23 -8.78
N LYS A 53 18.93 10.21 -8.39
CA LYS A 53 19.14 11.43 -9.14
C LYS A 53 19.65 11.19 -10.57
N ALA A 54 20.52 10.22 -10.78
CA ALA A 54 21.10 9.94 -12.10
C ALA A 54 20.01 9.45 -13.05
N THR A 55 19.13 8.56 -12.58
CA THR A 55 17.97 8.06 -13.32
C THR A 55 17.00 9.17 -13.67
N LEU A 56 16.67 10.07 -12.71
CA LEU A 56 15.77 11.21 -12.96
C LEU A 56 16.28 12.14 -14.04
N THR A 57 17.58 12.44 -14.04
CA THR A 57 18.17 13.43 -14.94
C THR A 57 18.52 12.87 -16.32
N SER A 58 18.77 11.56 -16.45
CA SER A 58 19.19 10.92 -17.69
C SER A 58 18.06 10.44 -18.60
N ALA A 59 16.85 10.28 -18.07
CA ALA A 59 15.74 9.66 -18.80
C ALA A 59 15.13 10.51 -19.92
N GLY A 60 15.40 11.82 -19.96
CA GLY A 60 14.83 12.72 -20.97
C GLY A 60 13.32 12.97 -20.82
N LEU A 61 12.79 12.80 -19.61
CA LEU A 61 11.37 13.06 -19.28
C LEU A 61 11.11 14.56 -19.18
N GLU A 62 10.14 15.06 -19.93
CA GLU A 62 9.65 16.45 -19.84
C GLU A 62 8.66 16.56 -18.67
N MET A 63 9.13 17.01 -17.50
CA MET A 63 8.28 17.17 -16.31
C MET A 63 7.59 18.53 -16.30
N THR A 64 6.28 18.57 -16.04
CA THR A 64 5.51 19.82 -16.07
C THR A 64 4.27 19.78 -15.17
N ALA A 65 3.89 20.94 -14.65
CA ALA A 65 2.58 21.18 -14.03
C ALA A 65 1.65 22.01 -14.96
N ASP A 66 2.11 22.37 -16.17
CA ASP A 66 1.31 23.07 -17.15
C ASP A 66 0.48 22.09 -18.01
N PRO A 67 -0.87 22.05 -17.84
CA PRO A 67 -1.72 21.14 -18.59
C PRO A 67 -1.77 21.45 -20.09
N SER A 68 -1.38 22.65 -20.53
CA SER A 68 -1.37 23.01 -21.95
C SER A 68 -0.40 22.16 -22.77
N LYS A 69 0.69 21.69 -22.16
CA LYS A 69 1.70 20.82 -22.79
C LYS A 69 1.14 19.45 -23.16
N LEU A 70 0.10 18.98 -22.46
CA LEU A 70 -0.56 17.71 -22.75
C LEU A 70 -1.16 17.63 -24.15
N LYS A 71 -1.46 18.75 -24.80
CA LYS A 71 -1.98 18.79 -26.16
C LYS A 71 -1.04 18.15 -27.21
N ALA A 72 0.22 18.01 -26.88
CA ALA A 72 1.20 17.36 -27.74
C ALA A 72 1.11 15.83 -27.74
N ALA A 73 0.50 15.24 -26.71
CA ALA A 73 0.41 13.78 -26.55
C ALA A 73 -0.67 13.16 -27.46
N THR A 74 -0.48 11.87 -27.76
CA THR A 74 -1.43 11.00 -28.48
C THR A 74 -1.81 9.77 -27.68
N PHE A 75 -1.06 9.51 -26.60
CA PHE A 75 -1.24 8.38 -25.71
C PHE A 75 -1.09 8.87 -24.26
N PHE A 76 -2.15 8.78 -23.49
CA PHE A 76 -2.22 9.26 -22.11
C PHE A 76 -2.24 8.08 -21.15
N VAL A 77 -1.44 8.14 -20.08
CA VAL A 77 -1.43 7.17 -18.98
C VAL A 77 -1.82 7.90 -17.70
N VAL A 78 -2.91 7.49 -17.08
CA VAL A 78 -3.42 8.09 -15.84
C VAL A 78 -3.05 7.22 -14.65
N ALA A 79 -2.13 7.70 -13.81
CA ALA A 79 -1.56 7.00 -12.65
C ALA A 79 -1.70 7.84 -11.37
N VAL A 80 -2.90 8.33 -11.11
CA VAL A 80 -3.24 9.13 -9.93
C VAL A 80 -3.69 8.25 -8.76
N PRO A 81 -3.53 8.70 -7.49
CA PRO A 81 -3.99 7.93 -6.34
C PRO A 81 -5.51 7.74 -6.33
N THR A 82 -5.93 6.65 -5.72
CA THR A 82 -7.34 6.27 -5.52
C THR A 82 -7.54 5.86 -4.06
N PRO A 83 -7.67 6.81 -3.13
CA PRO A 83 -7.86 6.53 -1.72
C PRO A 83 -9.28 6.03 -1.43
N VAL A 84 -9.51 5.63 -0.19
CA VAL A 84 -10.86 5.45 0.37
C VAL A 84 -11.16 6.58 1.35
N ASP A 85 -12.43 6.91 1.50
CA ASP A 85 -12.91 7.86 2.49
C ASP A 85 -12.98 7.23 3.91
N VAL A 86 -13.45 8.01 4.89
CA VAL A 86 -13.58 7.58 6.29
C VAL A 86 -14.53 6.39 6.47
N ASP A 87 -15.45 6.19 5.53
CA ASP A 87 -16.40 5.07 5.50
C ASP A 87 -15.87 3.87 4.69
N ASN A 88 -14.60 3.89 4.30
CA ASN A 88 -13.93 2.91 3.42
C ASN A 88 -14.56 2.80 2.02
N ARG A 89 -15.15 3.87 1.51
CA ARG A 89 -15.66 3.92 0.14
C ARG A 89 -14.60 4.49 -0.80
N PRO A 90 -14.45 3.96 -2.03
CA PRO A 90 -13.53 4.48 -3.02
C PRO A 90 -13.77 5.96 -3.33
N ASP A 91 -12.74 6.80 -3.16
CA ASP A 91 -12.77 8.19 -3.64
C ASP A 91 -12.18 8.27 -5.04
N LEU A 92 -13.07 8.39 -6.02
CA LEU A 92 -12.69 8.50 -7.44
C LEU A 92 -12.45 9.96 -7.89
N THR A 93 -12.52 10.93 -6.97
CA THR A 93 -12.31 12.35 -7.27
C THR A 93 -10.99 12.61 -8.00
N PRO A 94 -9.83 12.04 -7.59
CA PRO A 94 -8.58 12.25 -8.30
C PRO A 94 -8.62 11.72 -9.74
N VAL A 95 -9.24 10.56 -9.96
CA VAL A 95 -9.37 9.95 -11.31
C VAL A 95 -10.27 10.80 -12.20
N VAL A 96 -11.38 11.31 -11.68
CA VAL A 96 -12.30 12.20 -12.41
C VAL A 96 -11.58 13.50 -12.79
N LYS A 97 -10.88 14.15 -11.86
CA LYS A 97 -10.10 15.38 -12.14
C LYS A 97 -8.97 15.16 -13.14
N ALA A 98 -8.29 14.01 -13.06
CA ALA A 98 -7.28 13.64 -14.04
C ALA A 98 -7.91 13.44 -15.43
N SER A 99 -9.07 12.79 -15.51
CA SER A 99 -9.83 12.63 -16.75
C SER A 99 -10.29 13.97 -17.32
N GLU A 100 -10.72 14.92 -16.47
CA GLU A 100 -11.03 16.29 -16.94
C GLU A 100 -9.80 17.00 -17.51
N THR A 101 -8.64 16.83 -16.87
CA THR A 101 -7.38 17.44 -17.33
C THR A 101 -6.97 16.86 -18.68
N VAL A 102 -7.02 15.54 -18.85
CA VAL A 102 -6.76 14.86 -20.12
C VAL A 102 -7.79 15.27 -21.17
N GLY A 103 -9.08 15.33 -20.82
CA GLY A 103 -10.15 15.70 -21.73
C GLY A 103 -9.96 17.06 -22.40
N ARG A 104 -9.36 18.04 -21.70
CA ARG A 104 -9.02 19.37 -22.29
C ARG A 104 -7.91 19.30 -23.35
N ALA A 105 -7.12 18.24 -23.35
CA ALA A 105 -6.02 18.05 -24.30
C ALA A 105 -6.32 17.01 -25.38
N LEU A 106 -7.38 16.23 -25.21
CA LEU A 106 -7.72 15.05 -26.01
C LEU A 106 -8.10 15.43 -27.44
N LYS A 107 -7.63 14.63 -28.39
CA LYS A 107 -7.89 14.77 -29.83
C LYS A 107 -8.44 13.47 -30.39
N LYS A 108 -9.05 13.56 -31.56
CA LYS A 108 -9.52 12.40 -32.30
C LYS A 108 -8.38 11.41 -32.59
N GLY A 109 -8.59 10.15 -32.24
CA GLY A 109 -7.63 9.06 -32.42
C GLY A 109 -6.68 8.84 -31.25
N ASP A 110 -6.73 9.69 -30.21
CA ASP A 110 -5.91 9.52 -29.01
C ASP A 110 -6.36 8.32 -28.18
N VAL A 111 -5.44 7.76 -27.39
CA VAL A 111 -5.70 6.68 -26.42
C VAL A 111 -5.51 7.17 -25.00
N VAL A 112 -6.42 6.81 -24.10
CA VAL A 112 -6.29 7.06 -22.66
C VAL A 112 -6.28 5.73 -21.91
N VAL A 113 -5.17 5.42 -21.24
CA VAL A 113 -4.99 4.21 -20.44
C VAL A 113 -4.99 4.61 -18.97
N TYR A 114 -5.80 3.93 -18.16
CA TYR A 114 -5.80 4.10 -16.72
C TYR A 114 -4.94 3.01 -16.06
N GLU A 115 -4.06 3.43 -15.15
CA GLU A 115 -3.28 2.54 -14.27
C GLU A 115 -3.73 2.64 -12.81
N SER A 116 -4.47 3.69 -12.46
CA SER A 116 -5.04 3.86 -11.12
C SER A 116 -5.91 2.67 -10.75
N THR A 117 -5.80 2.20 -9.50
CA THR A 117 -6.64 1.10 -8.99
C THR A 117 -8.09 1.54 -8.94
N VAL A 118 -8.96 0.81 -9.63
CA VAL A 118 -10.40 1.08 -9.67
C VAL A 118 -11.19 -0.23 -9.65
N TYR A 119 -12.47 -0.18 -9.30
CA TYR A 119 -13.35 -1.33 -9.46
C TYR A 119 -13.79 -1.50 -10.93
N PRO A 120 -14.20 -2.72 -11.34
CA PRO A 120 -14.60 -2.99 -12.72
C PRO A 120 -15.70 -2.06 -13.22
N GLY A 121 -15.43 -1.43 -14.37
CA GLY A 121 -16.33 -0.52 -15.06
C GLY A 121 -15.99 0.97 -14.90
N VAL A 122 -15.10 1.37 -13.99
CA VAL A 122 -14.79 2.79 -13.78
C VAL A 122 -14.22 3.44 -15.04
N THR A 123 -13.29 2.76 -15.73
CA THR A 123 -12.68 3.30 -16.96
C THR A 123 -13.73 3.58 -18.03
N GLU A 124 -14.63 2.64 -18.27
CA GLU A 124 -15.63 2.76 -19.35
C GLU A 124 -16.85 3.55 -18.93
N ASP A 125 -17.41 3.25 -17.73
CA ASP A 125 -18.73 3.73 -17.31
C ASP A 125 -18.66 5.14 -16.64
N LEU A 126 -17.46 5.55 -16.13
CA LEU A 126 -17.24 6.85 -15.49
C LEU A 126 -16.27 7.73 -16.28
N CYS A 127 -15.04 7.24 -16.50
CA CYS A 127 -13.99 8.07 -17.09
C CYS A 127 -14.27 8.39 -18.57
N GLY A 128 -14.75 7.43 -19.36
CA GLY A 128 -15.12 7.63 -20.76
C GLY A 128 -16.13 8.77 -20.97
N PRO A 129 -17.28 8.78 -20.25
CA PRO A 129 -18.23 9.90 -20.28
C PRO A 129 -17.63 11.25 -19.85
N VAL A 130 -16.76 11.28 -18.83
CA VAL A 130 -16.07 12.52 -18.40
C VAL A 130 -15.19 13.06 -19.53
N LEU A 131 -14.36 12.20 -20.12
CA LEU A 131 -13.49 12.56 -21.25
C LEU A 131 -14.31 13.11 -22.44
N SER A 132 -15.40 12.44 -22.82
CA SER A 132 -16.30 12.88 -23.89
C SER A 132 -16.89 14.27 -23.61
N LYS A 133 -17.40 14.46 -22.39
CA LYS A 133 -18.02 15.72 -21.97
C LYS A 133 -17.04 16.90 -22.03
N ILE A 134 -15.82 16.68 -21.55
CA ILE A 134 -14.81 17.77 -21.44
C ILE A 134 -14.14 18.07 -22.77
N SER A 135 -13.84 17.04 -23.57
CA SER A 135 -13.21 17.22 -24.90
C SER A 135 -14.19 17.68 -25.98
N CYS A 136 -15.50 17.54 -25.74
CA CYS A 136 -16.55 17.68 -26.74
C CYS A 136 -16.40 16.69 -27.92
N LEU A 137 -15.62 15.62 -27.75
CA LEU A 137 -15.50 14.54 -28.73
C LEU A 137 -16.60 13.50 -28.52
N ALA A 138 -17.07 12.89 -29.60
CA ALA A 138 -17.91 11.71 -29.50
C ALA A 138 -17.12 10.53 -28.91
N ARG A 139 -17.78 9.62 -28.21
CA ARG A 139 -17.12 8.50 -27.51
C ARG A 139 -16.27 7.63 -28.46
N GLN A 140 -16.67 7.50 -29.72
CA GLN A 140 -15.94 6.75 -30.75
C GLN A 140 -14.76 7.51 -31.37
N ASP A 141 -14.50 8.75 -30.98
CA ASP A 141 -13.41 9.55 -31.54
C ASP A 141 -12.10 9.41 -30.76
N PHE A 142 -12.12 8.77 -29.58
CA PHE A 142 -10.94 8.45 -28.77
C PHE A 142 -11.10 7.06 -28.16
N PHE A 143 -10.00 6.47 -27.66
CA PHE A 143 -9.98 5.08 -27.26
C PHE A 143 -9.56 4.91 -25.81
N LEU A 144 -10.11 3.90 -25.14
CA LEU A 144 -9.83 3.59 -23.73
C LEU A 144 -9.03 2.30 -23.59
N GLY A 145 -8.13 2.30 -22.62
CA GLY A 145 -7.44 1.12 -22.14
C GLY A 145 -7.30 1.13 -20.63
N TYR A 146 -6.92 -0.01 -20.08
CA TYR A 146 -6.57 -0.16 -18.67
C TYR A 146 -5.37 -1.09 -18.53
N SER A 147 -4.43 -0.71 -17.68
CA SER A 147 -3.22 -1.50 -17.41
C SER A 147 -2.86 -1.36 -15.94
N PRO A 148 -3.21 -2.35 -15.09
CA PRO A 148 -2.96 -2.26 -13.66
C PRO A 148 -1.48 -2.16 -13.33
N GLU A 149 -1.15 -1.30 -12.37
CA GLU A 149 0.18 -1.30 -11.78
C GLU A 149 0.32 -2.40 -10.72
N ARG A 150 1.46 -3.10 -10.74
CA ARG A 150 1.72 -4.28 -9.90
C ARG A 150 3.07 -4.18 -9.16
N ILE A 151 3.73 -3.02 -9.21
CA ILE A 151 4.98 -2.74 -8.47
C ILE A 151 4.69 -2.79 -6.97
N ASN A 152 5.61 -3.41 -6.23
CA ASN A 152 5.60 -3.40 -4.77
C ASN A 152 6.70 -2.46 -4.29
N PRO A 153 6.38 -1.33 -3.64
CA PRO A 153 7.38 -0.39 -3.15
C PRO A 153 8.47 -1.07 -2.30
N GLY A 154 9.74 -0.74 -2.57
CA GLY A 154 10.90 -1.32 -1.92
C GLY A 154 11.33 -2.69 -2.48
N ASP A 155 10.61 -3.29 -3.43
CA ASP A 155 10.99 -4.55 -4.08
C ASP A 155 11.93 -4.28 -5.27
N LYS A 156 13.21 -4.55 -5.09
CA LYS A 156 14.24 -4.36 -6.12
C LYS A 156 14.37 -5.54 -7.09
N LEU A 157 13.68 -6.64 -6.84
CA LEU A 157 13.72 -7.84 -7.71
C LEU A 157 12.60 -7.80 -8.74
N HIS A 158 11.39 -7.39 -8.34
CA HIS A 158 10.19 -7.32 -9.17
C HIS A 158 9.97 -5.87 -9.63
N THR A 159 10.88 -5.37 -10.46
CA THR A 159 10.79 -4.02 -11.03
C THR A 159 9.72 -3.97 -12.14
N LEU A 160 9.36 -2.76 -12.57
CA LEU A 160 8.39 -2.54 -13.65
C LEU A 160 8.68 -3.40 -14.89
N GLU A 161 9.93 -3.44 -15.32
CA GLU A 161 10.36 -4.12 -16.54
C GLU A 161 10.30 -5.65 -16.40
N ARG A 162 10.43 -6.18 -15.16
CA ARG A 162 10.56 -7.62 -14.86
C ARG A 162 9.26 -8.32 -14.50
N ILE A 163 8.16 -7.58 -14.39
CA ILE A 163 6.83 -8.13 -14.09
C ILE A 163 6.00 -8.13 -15.37
N THR A 164 5.38 -9.26 -15.72
CA THR A 164 4.40 -9.30 -16.81
C THR A 164 3.33 -8.24 -16.62
N LYS A 165 3.21 -7.29 -17.52
CA LYS A 165 2.22 -6.20 -17.45
C LYS A 165 0.90 -6.66 -18.06
N VAL A 166 -0.19 -6.52 -17.32
CA VAL A 166 -1.54 -6.74 -17.86
C VAL A 166 -1.93 -5.50 -18.67
N VAL A 167 -2.44 -5.70 -19.87
CA VAL A 167 -2.93 -4.62 -20.75
C VAL A 167 -4.30 -4.96 -21.29
N SER A 168 -5.13 -3.95 -21.51
CA SER A 168 -6.45 -4.10 -22.12
C SER A 168 -6.81 -2.89 -22.97
N GLY A 169 -7.73 -3.08 -23.88
CA GLY A 169 -8.32 -2.04 -24.71
C GLY A 169 -9.80 -2.28 -24.91
N GLU A 170 -10.53 -1.26 -25.31
CA GLU A 170 -11.98 -1.36 -25.57
C GLU A 170 -12.31 -2.17 -26.81
N ASP A 171 -11.37 -2.29 -27.75
CA ASP A 171 -11.41 -3.13 -28.93
C ASP A 171 -10.03 -3.73 -29.23
N ASP A 172 -9.97 -4.66 -30.18
CA ASP A 172 -8.73 -5.38 -30.55
C ASP A 172 -7.63 -4.44 -31.08
N LYS A 173 -8.00 -3.36 -31.79
CA LYS A 173 -7.03 -2.39 -32.31
C LYS A 173 -6.41 -1.57 -31.20
N THR A 174 -7.24 -1.13 -30.28
CA THR A 174 -6.80 -0.39 -29.09
C THR A 174 -5.96 -1.29 -28.18
N LEU A 175 -6.39 -2.53 -27.95
CA LEU A 175 -5.62 -3.51 -27.19
C LEU A 175 -4.22 -3.73 -27.77
N GLU A 176 -4.12 -3.92 -29.10
CA GLU A 176 -2.82 -4.13 -29.74
C GLU A 176 -1.94 -2.87 -29.68
N ARG A 177 -2.52 -1.68 -29.85
CA ARG A 177 -1.82 -0.40 -29.69
C ARG A 177 -1.27 -0.22 -28.26
N VAL A 178 -2.08 -0.52 -27.23
CA VAL A 178 -1.66 -0.51 -25.83
C VAL A 178 -0.57 -1.56 -25.59
N ALA A 179 -0.75 -2.78 -26.11
CA ALA A 179 0.23 -3.86 -25.97
C ALA A 179 1.60 -3.52 -26.60
N GLN A 180 1.62 -2.85 -27.75
CA GLN A 180 2.87 -2.39 -28.38
C GLN A 180 3.58 -1.31 -27.57
N VAL A 181 2.84 -0.33 -27.04
CA VAL A 181 3.40 0.76 -26.23
C VAL A 181 4.01 0.21 -24.92
N TYR A 182 3.27 -0.61 -24.19
CA TYR A 182 3.79 -1.20 -22.95
C TYR A 182 4.87 -2.26 -23.21
N GLY A 183 4.73 -3.06 -24.27
CA GLY A 183 5.73 -4.05 -24.65
C GLY A 183 7.10 -3.46 -24.99
N ALA A 184 7.17 -2.16 -25.32
CA ALA A 184 8.44 -1.49 -25.54
C ALA A 184 9.23 -1.23 -24.26
N ILE A 185 8.58 -1.22 -23.09
CA ILE A 185 9.18 -0.92 -21.78
C ILE A 185 9.18 -2.11 -20.81
N ILE A 186 8.50 -3.21 -21.13
CA ILE A 186 8.34 -4.38 -20.25
C ILE A 186 9.07 -5.57 -20.86
N ASP A 187 10.21 -5.94 -20.28
CA ASP A 187 11.03 -7.08 -20.74
C ASP A 187 10.34 -8.43 -20.48
N ALA A 188 9.57 -8.54 -19.40
CA ALA A 188 8.81 -9.75 -19.04
C ALA A 188 7.59 -10.00 -19.94
N GLY A 189 7.31 -9.08 -20.89
CA GLY A 189 6.20 -9.16 -21.82
C GLY A 189 4.87 -8.69 -21.24
N VAL A 190 3.83 -8.70 -22.09
CA VAL A 190 2.48 -8.21 -21.73
C VAL A 190 1.45 -9.32 -21.84
N PHE A 191 0.52 -9.34 -20.90
CA PHE A 191 -0.67 -10.19 -20.93
C PHE A 191 -1.86 -9.38 -21.45
N ARG A 192 -2.46 -9.81 -22.54
CA ARG A 192 -3.63 -9.18 -23.15
C ARG A 192 -4.90 -9.68 -22.46
N ALA A 193 -5.52 -8.85 -21.65
CA ALA A 193 -6.78 -9.18 -20.99
C ALA A 193 -7.94 -9.10 -21.97
N ALA A 194 -8.94 -9.93 -21.77
CA ALA A 194 -10.10 -10.05 -22.66
C ALA A 194 -10.98 -8.77 -22.71
N SER A 195 -10.90 -7.91 -21.69
CA SER A 195 -11.59 -6.61 -21.66
C SER A 195 -10.97 -5.71 -20.60
N ILE A 196 -11.32 -4.42 -20.63
CA ILE A 196 -10.97 -3.44 -19.61
C ILE A 196 -11.48 -3.91 -18.23
N LYS A 197 -12.75 -4.32 -18.13
CA LYS A 197 -13.34 -4.79 -16.86
C LYS A 197 -12.63 -6.03 -16.28
N VAL A 198 -12.13 -6.91 -17.14
CA VAL A 198 -11.33 -8.07 -16.70
C VAL A 198 -9.99 -7.62 -16.12
N ALA A 199 -9.31 -6.66 -16.74
CA ALA A 199 -8.05 -6.14 -16.25
C ALA A 199 -8.20 -5.35 -14.93
N GLU A 200 -9.26 -4.54 -14.80
CA GLU A 200 -9.65 -3.86 -13.55
C GLU A 200 -9.92 -4.88 -12.43
N ALA A 201 -10.72 -5.93 -12.72
CA ALA A 201 -11.00 -7.00 -11.77
C ALA A 201 -9.74 -7.73 -11.31
N ALA A 202 -8.84 -8.06 -12.25
CA ALA A 202 -7.59 -8.75 -11.95
C ALA A 202 -6.76 -8.00 -10.90
N LYS A 203 -6.63 -6.68 -11.04
CA LYS A 203 -5.92 -5.84 -10.07
C LYS A 203 -6.50 -5.94 -8.67
N VAL A 204 -7.80 -5.80 -8.54
CA VAL A 204 -8.46 -5.77 -7.24
C VAL A 204 -8.40 -7.13 -6.55
N ILE A 205 -8.56 -8.24 -7.29
CA ILE A 205 -8.54 -9.58 -6.68
C ILE A 205 -7.14 -10.01 -6.22
N GLU A 206 -6.06 -9.52 -6.82
CA GLU A 206 -4.69 -9.83 -6.38
C GLU A 206 -4.47 -9.42 -4.92
N ASN A 207 -4.88 -8.21 -4.56
CA ASN A 207 -4.76 -7.70 -3.20
C ASN A 207 -5.86 -8.24 -2.27
N THR A 208 -7.09 -8.43 -2.76
CA THR A 208 -8.17 -9.06 -1.99
C THR A 208 -7.82 -10.49 -1.59
N GLN A 209 -7.23 -11.28 -2.48
CA GLN A 209 -6.78 -12.64 -2.19
C GLN A 209 -5.70 -12.64 -1.11
N ARG A 210 -4.75 -11.71 -1.18
CA ARG A 210 -3.69 -11.57 -0.16
C ARG A 210 -4.27 -11.17 1.19
N ASP A 211 -5.16 -10.19 1.21
CA ASP A 211 -5.86 -9.72 2.41
C ASP A 211 -6.62 -10.86 3.11
N LEU A 212 -7.37 -11.66 2.35
CA LEU A 212 -8.12 -12.80 2.87
C LEU A 212 -7.23 -13.91 3.43
N ASN A 213 -6.10 -14.19 2.77
CA ASN A 213 -5.15 -15.18 3.29
C ASN A 213 -4.51 -14.72 4.61
N ILE A 214 -4.21 -13.41 4.74
CA ILE A 214 -3.72 -12.87 6.02
C ILE A 214 -4.84 -12.89 7.06
N ALA A 215 -6.08 -12.58 6.69
CA ALA A 215 -7.22 -12.65 7.59
C ALA A 215 -7.42 -14.07 8.16
N LEU A 216 -7.28 -15.09 7.31
CA LEU A 216 -7.31 -16.48 7.78
C LEU A 216 -6.20 -16.75 8.80
N MET A 217 -4.96 -16.31 8.55
CA MET A 217 -3.85 -16.50 9.49
C MET A 217 -4.10 -15.73 10.79
N ASN A 218 -4.66 -14.53 10.71
CA ASN A 218 -5.04 -13.73 11.87
C ASN A 218 -6.12 -14.44 12.70
N GLU A 219 -7.16 -14.97 12.08
CA GLU A 219 -8.21 -15.73 12.78
C GLU A 219 -7.64 -16.99 13.45
N LEU A 220 -6.77 -17.73 12.75
CA LEU A 220 -6.07 -18.88 13.32
C LEU A 220 -5.22 -18.47 14.54
N ALA A 221 -4.52 -17.34 14.47
CA ALA A 221 -3.75 -16.84 15.60
C ALA A 221 -4.65 -16.52 16.82
N LEU A 222 -5.82 -15.94 16.61
CA LEU A 222 -6.80 -15.70 17.67
C LEU A 222 -7.35 -17.01 18.28
N ILE A 223 -7.50 -18.05 17.49
CA ILE A 223 -7.93 -19.38 17.94
C ILE A 223 -6.80 -20.04 18.75
N PHE A 224 -5.59 -20.05 18.22
CA PHE A 224 -4.44 -20.70 18.86
C PHE A 224 -4.00 -19.99 20.14
N ASP A 225 -4.13 -18.67 20.22
CA ASP A 225 -3.90 -17.95 21.50
C ASP A 225 -4.84 -18.44 22.60
N ARG A 226 -6.14 -18.70 22.29
CA ARG A 226 -7.08 -19.29 23.25
C ARG A 226 -6.77 -20.72 23.62
N MET A 227 -6.10 -21.47 22.76
CA MET A 227 -5.66 -22.84 22.96
C MET A 227 -4.30 -22.93 23.68
N GLY A 228 -3.60 -21.81 23.85
CA GLY A 228 -2.24 -21.79 24.39
C GLY A 228 -1.20 -22.38 23.43
N ILE A 229 -1.48 -22.37 22.13
CA ILE A 229 -0.60 -22.90 21.07
C ILE A 229 0.02 -21.72 20.31
N ARG A 230 1.32 -21.80 20.05
CA ARG A 230 2.03 -20.79 19.31
C ARG A 230 1.74 -20.91 17.80
N THR A 231 1.17 -19.86 17.21
CA THR A 231 0.76 -19.84 15.79
C THR A 231 1.92 -20.15 14.83
N ARG A 232 3.10 -19.60 15.08
CA ARG A 232 4.29 -19.81 14.24
C ARG A 232 4.68 -21.29 14.14
N ASP A 233 4.56 -22.05 15.24
CA ASP A 233 4.95 -23.47 15.26
C ASP A 233 3.94 -24.30 14.45
N VAL A 234 2.64 -23.98 14.56
CA VAL A 234 1.61 -24.61 13.73
C VAL A 234 1.83 -24.31 12.24
N LEU A 235 2.11 -23.05 11.89
CA LEU A 235 2.39 -22.66 10.51
C LEU A 235 3.67 -23.29 9.98
N ALA A 236 4.70 -23.47 10.81
CA ALA A 236 5.92 -24.19 10.42
C ALA A 236 5.63 -25.66 10.09
N ALA A 237 4.83 -26.35 10.93
CA ALA A 237 4.41 -27.72 10.69
C ALA A 237 3.53 -27.83 9.43
N ALA A 238 2.50 -26.99 9.29
CA ALA A 238 1.62 -26.98 8.12
C ALA A 238 2.36 -26.66 6.84
N GLY A 239 3.33 -25.74 6.90
CA GLY A 239 4.16 -25.28 5.79
C GLY A 239 5.12 -26.32 5.21
N THR A 240 5.22 -27.53 5.83
CA THR A 240 5.93 -28.69 5.27
C THR A 240 5.17 -29.33 4.13
N LYS A 241 3.85 -29.10 4.05
CA LYS A 241 3.04 -29.60 2.95
C LYS A 241 3.27 -28.76 1.71
N TRP A 242 3.57 -29.39 0.59
CA TRP A 242 4.00 -28.74 -0.66
C TRP A 242 3.03 -27.71 -1.24
N ASN A 243 1.72 -27.84 -1.01
CA ASN A 243 0.68 -26.94 -1.51
C ASN A 243 0.11 -26.00 -0.44
N PHE A 244 0.75 -25.91 0.74
CA PHE A 244 0.34 -24.95 1.77
C PHE A 244 0.87 -23.55 1.42
N LEU A 245 -0.03 -22.57 1.32
CA LEU A 245 0.33 -21.18 1.04
C LEU A 245 0.88 -20.52 2.31
N LYS A 246 2.13 -20.06 2.22
CA LYS A 246 2.85 -19.49 3.36
C LYS A 246 2.47 -18.02 3.58
N PHE A 247 1.42 -17.78 4.33
CA PHE A 247 1.08 -16.48 4.90
C PHE A 247 1.31 -16.50 6.42
N THR A 248 1.47 -15.32 7.00
CA THR A 248 1.67 -15.13 8.43
C THR A 248 0.67 -14.13 8.99
N PRO A 249 0.28 -14.23 10.27
CA PRO A 249 -0.56 -13.22 10.90
C PRO A 249 0.18 -11.91 11.07
N GLY A 250 -0.57 -10.83 11.28
CA GLY A 250 -0.04 -9.50 11.56
C GLY A 250 -0.99 -8.38 11.20
N LEU A 251 -0.52 -7.16 11.38
CA LEU A 251 -1.22 -5.95 11.01
C LEU A 251 -1.29 -5.82 9.49
N VAL A 252 -2.46 -5.46 8.95
CA VAL A 252 -2.68 -5.27 7.51
C VAL A 252 -2.99 -3.82 7.24
N GLY A 253 -1.97 -3.08 6.88
CA GLY A 253 -1.99 -1.66 6.52
C GLY A 253 -1.58 -1.41 5.07
N GLY A 254 -1.15 -0.17 4.81
CA GLY A 254 -0.74 0.30 3.50
C GLY A 254 -1.90 0.68 2.59
N HIS A 255 -1.55 1.23 1.44
CA HIS A 255 -2.51 1.81 0.50
C HIS A 255 -3.06 0.82 -0.54
N CYS A 256 -2.66 -0.46 -0.50
CA CYS A 256 -3.13 -1.48 -1.43
C CYS A 256 -3.93 -2.57 -0.73
N ILE A 257 -3.29 -3.43 0.10
CA ILE A 257 -3.92 -4.62 0.66
C ILE A 257 -5.10 -4.26 1.56
N GLY A 258 -4.98 -3.20 2.36
CA GLY A 258 -6.03 -2.72 3.26
C GLY A 258 -7.14 -1.94 2.57
N VAL A 259 -6.98 -1.55 1.30
CA VAL A 259 -7.84 -0.61 0.56
C VAL A 259 -8.54 -1.27 -0.62
N ASP A 260 -7.82 -1.98 -1.48
CA ASP A 260 -8.37 -2.56 -2.72
C ASP A 260 -9.61 -3.47 -2.51
N PRO A 261 -9.72 -4.26 -1.42
CA PRO A 261 -10.91 -5.04 -1.17
C PRO A 261 -12.20 -4.21 -1.10
N TYR A 262 -12.12 -2.96 -0.60
CA TYR A 262 -13.28 -2.07 -0.52
C TYR A 262 -13.77 -1.60 -1.89
N TYR A 263 -12.89 -1.54 -2.88
CA TYR A 263 -13.29 -1.27 -4.28
C TYR A 263 -14.24 -2.34 -4.79
N LEU A 264 -13.90 -3.61 -4.58
CA LEU A 264 -14.73 -4.72 -5.04
C LEU A 264 -16.02 -4.85 -4.22
N THR A 265 -15.96 -4.63 -2.90
CA THR A 265 -17.17 -4.69 -2.05
C THR A 265 -18.16 -3.59 -2.40
N THR A 266 -17.69 -2.36 -2.62
CA THR A 266 -18.53 -1.24 -3.06
C THR A 266 -19.23 -1.55 -4.39
N LYS A 267 -18.51 -2.11 -5.37
CA LYS A 267 -19.13 -2.49 -6.65
C LYS A 267 -20.14 -3.61 -6.48
N ALA A 268 -19.84 -4.60 -5.66
CA ALA A 268 -20.76 -5.71 -5.37
C ALA A 268 -22.07 -5.21 -4.73
N GLU A 269 -21.96 -4.30 -3.76
CA GLU A 269 -23.13 -3.68 -3.10
C GLU A 269 -23.99 -2.86 -4.08
N GLN A 270 -23.36 -2.09 -4.98
CA GLN A 270 -24.05 -1.38 -6.06
C GLN A 270 -24.84 -2.32 -6.98
N LEU A 271 -24.38 -3.56 -7.13
CA LEU A 271 -25.03 -4.61 -7.90
C LEU A 271 -26.05 -5.43 -7.08
N GLY A 272 -26.29 -5.06 -5.82
CA GLY A 272 -27.22 -5.76 -4.92
C GLY A 272 -26.66 -7.03 -4.28
N TYR A 273 -25.35 -7.28 -4.37
CA TYR A 273 -24.68 -8.43 -3.74
C TYR A 273 -23.89 -8.01 -2.52
N GLN A 274 -24.15 -8.63 -1.37
CA GLN A 274 -23.37 -8.40 -0.14
C GLN A 274 -22.19 -9.37 -0.08
N PRO A 275 -20.94 -8.90 -0.18
CA PRO A 275 -19.75 -9.76 -0.23
C PRO A 275 -19.35 -10.23 1.18
N GLN A 276 -19.85 -11.37 1.60
CA GLN A 276 -19.69 -11.90 2.97
C GLN A 276 -18.25 -12.25 3.32
N VAL A 277 -17.55 -12.97 2.46
CA VAL A 277 -16.16 -13.45 2.72
C VAL A 277 -15.19 -12.29 2.80
N ILE A 278 -15.26 -11.34 1.86
CA ILE A 278 -14.35 -10.19 1.79
C ILE A 278 -14.55 -9.29 3.02
N LEU A 279 -15.80 -8.98 3.36
CA LEU A 279 -16.11 -8.14 4.52
C LEU A 279 -15.77 -8.82 5.84
N ALA A 280 -15.92 -10.15 5.96
CA ALA A 280 -15.48 -10.90 7.14
C ALA A 280 -13.96 -10.82 7.29
N GLY A 281 -13.19 -11.05 6.21
CA GLY A 281 -11.72 -10.92 6.23
C GLY A 281 -11.27 -9.52 6.64
N ARG A 282 -11.86 -8.47 6.06
CA ARG A 282 -11.56 -7.09 6.45
C ARG A 282 -11.84 -6.81 7.91
N ARG A 283 -12.95 -7.31 8.45
CA ARG A 283 -13.29 -7.17 9.87
C ARG A 283 -12.26 -7.84 10.78
N ILE A 284 -11.82 -9.05 10.42
CA ILE A 284 -10.78 -9.76 11.16
C ILE A 284 -9.48 -8.96 11.16
N ASN A 285 -9.00 -8.53 9.98
CA ASN A 285 -7.76 -7.77 9.86
C ASN A 285 -7.81 -6.42 10.62
N ASN A 286 -8.94 -5.72 10.58
CA ASN A 286 -9.11 -4.47 11.29
C ASN A 286 -9.14 -4.64 12.83
N GLN A 287 -9.51 -5.82 13.33
CA GLN A 287 -9.57 -6.10 14.78
C GLN A 287 -8.21 -6.46 15.38
N ILE A 288 -7.18 -6.74 14.60
CA ILE A 288 -5.87 -7.18 15.14
C ILE A 288 -5.18 -6.08 15.95
N GLY A 289 -5.22 -4.82 15.51
CA GLY A 289 -4.67 -3.71 16.29
C GLY A 289 -5.26 -3.61 17.70
N PRO A 290 -6.58 -3.43 17.83
CA PRO A 290 -7.26 -3.47 19.13
C PRO A 290 -6.99 -4.73 19.92
N TYR A 291 -6.97 -5.90 19.29
CA TYR A 291 -6.69 -7.17 19.98
C TYR A 291 -5.30 -7.19 20.61
N VAL A 292 -4.26 -6.72 19.91
CA VAL A 292 -2.90 -6.62 20.45
C VAL A 292 -2.86 -5.72 21.69
N ALA A 293 -3.54 -4.58 21.66
CA ALA A 293 -3.64 -3.68 22.80
C ALA A 293 -4.36 -4.34 24.00
N GLN A 294 -5.52 -4.95 23.77
CA GLN A 294 -6.28 -5.66 24.81
C GLN A 294 -5.47 -6.83 25.39
N ARG A 295 -4.72 -7.53 24.55
CA ARG A 295 -3.86 -8.61 25.01
C ARG A 295 -2.71 -8.08 25.88
N THR A 296 -2.12 -6.95 25.49
CA THR A 296 -1.10 -6.26 26.28
C THR A 296 -1.63 -5.89 27.67
N VAL A 297 -2.84 -5.32 27.73
CA VAL A 297 -3.49 -4.95 29.00
C VAL A 297 -3.72 -6.20 29.88
N LYS A 298 -4.22 -7.30 29.33
CA LYS A 298 -4.41 -8.56 30.08
C LYS A 298 -3.08 -9.12 30.62
N LEU A 299 -2.01 -9.01 29.84
CA LEU A 299 -0.68 -9.43 30.26
C LEU A 299 -0.11 -8.53 31.37
N LEU A 300 -0.33 -7.21 31.32
CA LEU A 300 0.03 -6.28 32.40
C LEU A 300 -0.66 -6.68 33.71
N ILE A 301 -1.97 -6.98 33.66
CA ILE A 301 -2.72 -7.44 34.85
C ILE A 301 -2.14 -8.75 35.37
N HIS A 302 -1.87 -9.70 34.48
CA HIS A 302 -1.29 -10.99 34.87
C HIS A 302 0.11 -10.85 35.49
N ALA A 303 0.92 -9.92 34.96
CA ALA A 303 2.24 -9.56 35.47
C ALA A 303 2.19 -8.69 36.72
N GLN A 304 1.01 -8.43 37.30
CA GLN A 304 0.80 -7.54 38.45
C GLN A 304 1.38 -6.12 38.24
N LYS A 305 1.33 -5.62 36.99
CA LYS A 305 1.72 -4.26 36.64
C LYS A 305 0.48 -3.35 36.58
N PRO A 306 0.62 -2.05 36.87
CA PRO A 306 -0.49 -1.11 36.66
C PRO A 306 -0.92 -1.08 35.21
N VAL A 307 -2.22 -0.89 34.94
CA VAL A 307 -2.72 -0.60 33.61
C VAL A 307 -2.79 0.91 33.41
N LYS A 308 -3.57 1.60 34.22
CA LYS A 308 -3.66 3.06 34.19
C LYS A 308 -2.31 3.67 34.57
N GLY A 309 -1.76 4.47 33.68
CA GLY A 309 -0.45 5.09 33.86
C GLY A 309 0.73 4.15 33.61
N ALA A 310 0.50 2.94 33.09
CA ALA A 310 1.58 2.06 32.65
C ALA A 310 2.46 2.75 31.60
N ARG A 311 3.76 2.56 31.71
CA ARG A 311 4.72 2.98 30.69
C ARG A 311 4.80 1.90 29.63
N VAL A 312 4.21 2.16 28.47
CA VAL A 312 4.18 1.21 27.35
C VAL A 312 4.95 1.81 26.17
N GLY A 313 5.99 1.13 25.71
CA GLY A 313 6.71 1.48 24.49
C GLY A 313 6.15 0.72 23.30
N VAL A 314 6.03 1.38 22.15
CA VAL A 314 5.63 0.78 20.88
C VAL A 314 6.72 1.03 19.86
N LEU A 315 7.28 -0.05 19.31
CA LEU A 315 8.33 -0.04 18.31
C LEU A 315 7.75 -0.26 16.91
N GLY A 316 7.87 0.72 16.05
CA GLY A 316 7.38 0.72 14.67
C GLY A 316 6.01 1.38 14.52
N LEU A 317 5.90 2.23 13.49
CA LEU A 317 4.70 2.92 13.06
C LEU A 317 4.36 2.62 11.61
N THR A 318 5.36 2.44 10.75
CA THR A 318 5.16 2.23 9.32
C THR A 318 4.27 1.02 9.04
N PHE A 319 3.62 0.97 7.88
CA PHE A 319 2.68 -0.13 7.61
C PHE A 319 3.35 -1.47 7.39
N LYS A 320 4.66 -1.47 7.10
CA LYS A 320 5.47 -2.68 6.92
C LYS A 320 6.94 -2.40 7.24
N GLU A 321 7.71 -3.47 7.42
CA GLU A 321 9.12 -3.44 7.81
C GLU A 321 9.98 -2.72 6.75
N ASP A 322 10.92 -1.89 7.23
CA ASP A 322 12.01 -1.24 6.48
C ASP A 322 11.56 -0.36 5.30
N VAL A 323 10.37 0.23 5.40
CA VAL A 323 9.80 1.16 4.43
C VAL A 323 9.33 2.43 5.12
N ALA A 324 9.69 3.58 4.58
CA ALA A 324 9.31 4.90 5.10
C ALA A 324 7.89 5.30 4.62
N ASP A 325 6.86 4.53 5.00
CA ASP A 325 5.47 4.81 4.62
C ASP A 325 4.54 4.48 5.79
N ILE A 326 3.87 5.50 6.32
CA ILE A 326 2.96 5.40 7.47
C ILE A 326 1.48 5.28 7.08
N ARG A 327 1.17 5.40 5.78
CA ARG A 327 -0.22 5.45 5.30
C ARG A 327 -1.00 4.19 5.64
N ASN A 328 -2.19 4.39 6.19
CA ASN A 328 -3.08 3.31 6.63
C ASN A 328 -2.41 2.28 7.56
N SER A 329 -1.36 2.66 8.28
CA SER A 329 -0.79 1.81 9.31
C SER A 329 -1.86 1.41 10.34
N LYS A 330 -1.78 0.19 10.86
CA LYS A 330 -2.65 -0.31 11.92
C LYS A 330 -2.07 -0.18 13.32
N VAL A 331 -0.90 0.45 13.43
CA VAL A 331 -0.30 0.78 14.73
C VAL A 331 -1.08 1.88 15.47
N PRO A 332 -1.61 2.93 14.81
CA PRO A 332 -2.51 3.89 15.46
C PRO A 332 -3.71 3.23 16.15
N ASP A 333 -4.25 2.13 15.61
CA ASP A 333 -5.36 1.41 16.23
C ASP A 333 -4.93 0.79 17.58
N ILE A 334 -3.69 0.27 17.68
CA ILE A 334 -3.11 -0.20 18.97
C ILE A 334 -3.01 0.94 19.97
N LEU A 335 -2.50 2.10 19.52
CA LEU A 335 -2.32 3.26 20.41
C LEU A 335 -3.64 3.81 20.92
N THR A 336 -4.65 3.85 20.05
CA THR A 336 -6.00 4.31 20.39
C THR A 336 -6.62 3.42 21.44
N GLU A 337 -6.62 2.11 21.22
CA GLU A 337 -7.16 1.13 22.16
C GLU A 337 -6.42 1.17 23.51
N LEU A 338 -5.08 1.29 23.53
CA LEU A 338 -4.31 1.45 24.77
C LEU A 338 -4.73 2.70 25.55
N ARG A 339 -4.99 3.83 24.86
CA ARG A 339 -5.43 5.07 25.48
C ARG A 339 -6.81 4.93 26.15
N GLU A 340 -7.71 4.14 25.59
CA GLU A 340 -9.02 3.85 26.20
C GLU A 340 -8.89 3.17 27.56
N PHE A 341 -7.82 2.37 27.76
CA PHE A 341 -7.49 1.79 29.07
C PHE A 341 -6.70 2.74 29.99
N GLY A 342 -6.51 4.00 29.57
CA GLY A 342 -5.76 5.00 30.35
C GLY A 342 -4.24 4.83 30.30
N VAL A 343 -3.72 4.08 29.34
CA VAL A 343 -2.30 3.98 29.04
C VAL A 343 -1.88 5.16 28.16
N GLN A 344 -0.68 5.69 28.40
CA GLN A 344 -0.07 6.68 27.50
C GLN A 344 1.13 6.03 26.80
N PRO A 345 0.94 5.44 25.61
CA PRO A 345 2.00 4.76 24.91
C PRO A 345 3.02 5.76 24.35
N MET A 346 4.30 5.37 24.39
CA MET A 346 5.42 6.05 23.76
C MET A 346 5.73 5.33 22.46
N LEU A 347 5.67 6.05 21.34
CA LEU A 347 5.86 5.52 19.99
C LEU A 347 7.21 5.92 19.44
N THR A 348 7.93 4.99 18.82
CA THR A 348 9.15 5.27 18.07
C THR A 348 9.18 4.48 16.77
N ASP A 349 9.77 5.06 15.72
CA ASP A 349 9.97 4.41 14.43
C ASP A 349 11.22 5.03 13.76
N PRO A 350 12.15 4.21 13.21
CA PRO A 350 13.37 4.71 12.60
C PRO A 350 13.18 5.26 11.18
N TYR A 351 12.05 4.97 10.54
CA TYR A 351 11.77 5.33 9.14
C TYR A 351 10.65 6.36 9.00
N ALA A 352 9.78 6.50 10.00
CA ALA A 352 8.67 7.44 9.94
C ALA A 352 9.15 8.89 10.09
N ASP A 353 8.68 9.76 9.22
CA ASP A 353 8.92 11.19 9.32
C ASP A 353 8.07 11.80 10.45
N PRO A 354 8.68 12.56 11.40
CA PRO A 354 7.96 13.13 12.53
C PRO A 354 6.88 14.14 12.14
N ASP A 355 7.12 14.96 11.11
CA ASP A 355 6.18 15.98 10.66
C ASP A 355 4.98 15.33 9.93
N GLU A 356 5.24 14.36 9.07
CA GLU A 356 4.20 13.57 8.42
C GLU A 356 3.37 12.80 9.46
N THR A 357 4.03 12.15 10.43
CA THR A 357 3.36 11.44 11.53
C THR A 357 2.45 12.34 12.33
N LYS A 358 2.88 13.57 12.60
CA LYS A 358 2.08 14.58 13.29
C LYS A 358 0.87 15.03 12.45
N HIS A 359 1.10 15.25 11.16
CA HIS A 359 0.07 15.73 10.25
C HIS A 359 -1.01 14.67 9.97
N GLU A 360 -0.57 13.45 9.62
CA GLU A 360 -1.49 12.38 9.18
C GLU A 360 -2.21 11.69 10.33
N ASN A 361 -1.52 11.47 11.46
CA ASN A 361 -2.05 10.65 12.56
C ASN A 361 -2.25 11.43 13.87
N ASN A 362 -1.87 12.70 13.91
CA ASN A 362 -1.81 13.50 15.15
C ASN A 362 -1.01 12.80 16.27
N LEU A 363 0.07 12.10 15.90
CA LEU A 363 0.96 11.36 16.79
C LEU A 363 2.33 12.04 16.88
N GLY A 364 2.97 11.93 18.04
CA GLY A 364 4.36 12.31 18.23
C GLY A 364 5.26 11.08 18.32
N LEU A 365 6.47 11.18 17.77
CA LEU A 365 7.49 10.15 17.92
C LEU A 365 8.40 10.50 19.11
N SER A 366 8.67 9.49 19.94
CA SER A 366 9.68 9.54 21.01
C SER A 366 11.03 9.04 20.47
N LYS A 367 12.12 9.47 21.08
CA LYS A 367 13.42 8.89 20.81
C LYS A 367 13.50 7.49 21.43
N LEU A 368 14.19 6.58 20.78
CA LEU A 368 14.33 5.19 21.23
C LEU A 368 14.98 5.10 22.63
N GLU A 369 15.86 6.04 22.97
CA GLU A 369 16.56 6.14 24.26
C GLU A 369 15.62 6.51 25.41
N GLU A 370 14.46 7.13 25.12
CA GLU A 370 13.45 7.50 26.12
C GLU A 370 12.57 6.31 26.53
N LEU A 371 12.58 5.25 25.72
CA LEU A 371 11.82 4.02 25.98
C LEU A 371 12.61 3.12 26.95
N VAL A 372 12.61 3.50 28.21
CA VAL A 372 13.26 2.79 29.32
C VAL A 372 12.31 2.66 30.51
N ASP A 373 12.60 1.72 31.41
CA ASP A 373 11.77 1.42 32.58
C ASP A 373 10.29 1.19 32.22
N LEU A 374 10.08 0.42 31.18
CA LEU A 374 8.76 0.14 30.65
C LEU A 374 8.07 -0.99 31.39
N ASP A 375 6.76 -0.89 31.57
CA ASP A 375 5.91 -1.97 32.06
C ASP A 375 5.57 -2.94 30.92
N ALA A 376 5.45 -2.45 29.69
CA ALA A 376 5.32 -3.26 28.49
C ALA A 376 6.08 -2.66 27.29
N LEU A 377 6.54 -3.52 26.39
CA LEU A 377 7.14 -3.17 25.11
C LEU A 377 6.44 -3.97 24.01
N ILE A 378 5.90 -3.26 23.01
CA ILE A 378 5.23 -3.86 21.86
C ILE A 378 6.14 -3.66 20.62
N LEU A 379 6.62 -4.76 20.05
CA LEU A 379 7.25 -4.79 18.74
C LEU A 379 6.14 -4.90 17.69
N ALA A 380 5.61 -3.75 17.27
CA ALA A 380 4.47 -3.65 16.34
C ALA A 380 4.90 -3.86 14.89
N VAL A 381 6.04 -3.26 14.49
CA VAL A 381 6.67 -3.46 13.19
C VAL A 381 8.12 -3.91 13.41
N SER A 382 8.46 -5.07 12.88
CA SER A 382 9.75 -5.73 13.14
C SER A 382 10.84 -5.24 12.19
N HIS A 383 11.14 -3.93 12.23
CA HIS A 383 12.24 -3.35 11.45
C HIS A 383 13.55 -4.08 11.73
N LYS A 384 14.36 -4.23 10.70
CA LYS A 384 15.67 -4.87 10.81
C LYS A 384 16.53 -4.25 11.91
N GLN A 385 16.49 -2.92 12.05
CA GLN A 385 17.19 -2.19 13.11
C GLN A 385 16.81 -2.68 14.52
N TYR A 386 15.53 -2.95 14.79
CA TYR A 386 15.08 -3.46 16.10
C TYR A 386 15.53 -4.90 16.33
N LEU A 387 15.51 -5.74 15.29
CA LEU A 387 15.94 -7.13 15.37
C LEU A 387 17.45 -7.24 15.56
N GLU A 388 18.24 -6.37 14.94
CA GLU A 388 19.71 -6.31 15.08
C GLU A 388 20.15 -5.84 16.47
N MET A 389 19.32 -5.09 17.20
CA MET A 389 19.61 -4.73 18.58
C MET A 389 19.69 -5.97 19.50
N GLY A 390 19.07 -7.06 19.09
CA GLY A 390 19.00 -8.29 19.86
C GLY A 390 18.00 -8.27 21.03
N VAL A 391 17.62 -9.46 21.46
CA VAL A 391 16.57 -9.66 22.49
C VAL A 391 16.97 -9.01 23.82
N ASP A 392 18.25 -9.10 24.22
CA ASP A 392 18.74 -8.53 25.47
C ASP A 392 18.55 -7.02 25.53
N SER A 393 18.78 -6.31 24.42
CA SER A 393 18.57 -4.85 24.34
C SER A 393 17.09 -4.47 24.43
N LEU A 394 16.20 -5.29 23.87
CA LEU A 394 14.75 -5.09 24.00
C LEU A 394 14.31 -5.35 25.45
N LEU A 395 14.80 -6.43 26.07
CA LEU A 395 14.50 -6.77 27.46
C LEU A 395 15.07 -5.72 28.43
N ALA A 396 16.24 -5.14 28.16
CA ALA A 396 16.84 -4.11 29.01
C ALA A 396 15.95 -2.85 29.16
N ARG A 397 15.05 -2.60 28.20
CA ARG A 397 14.07 -1.50 28.26
C ARG A 397 12.91 -1.75 29.23
N LEU A 398 12.67 -3.02 29.58
CA LEU A 398 11.59 -3.44 30.45
C LEU A 398 12.04 -3.47 31.93
N LYS A 399 11.14 -3.05 32.81
CA LYS A 399 11.25 -3.38 34.22
C LYS A 399 11.31 -4.90 34.41
N PRO A 400 11.91 -5.41 35.49
CA PRO A 400 11.86 -6.85 35.82
C PRO A 400 10.40 -7.36 35.80
N GLY A 401 10.16 -8.50 35.14
CA GLY A 401 8.83 -9.07 35.00
C GLY A 401 7.87 -8.19 34.14
N GLY A 402 8.39 -7.31 33.30
CA GLY A 402 7.59 -6.56 32.34
C GLY A 402 7.05 -7.42 31.21
N VAL A 403 6.24 -6.84 30.34
CA VAL A 403 5.57 -7.54 29.24
C VAL A 403 6.27 -7.25 27.91
N LEU A 404 6.59 -8.29 27.14
CA LEU A 404 7.09 -8.18 25.76
C LEU A 404 6.06 -8.77 24.80
N VAL A 405 5.54 -7.91 23.92
CA VAL A 405 4.56 -8.27 22.88
C VAL A 405 5.23 -8.22 21.52
N ASP A 406 5.19 -9.32 20.78
CA ASP A 406 5.82 -9.47 19.46
C ASP A 406 4.76 -9.77 18.40
N VAL A 407 4.31 -8.74 17.70
CA VAL A 407 3.19 -8.85 16.74
C VAL A 407 3.48 -9.78 15.57
N LYS A 408 4.76 -9.91 15.19
CA LYS A 408 5.16 -10.74 14.02
C LYS A 408 5.80 -12.08 14.41
N SER A 409 5.82 -12.44 15.69
CA SER A 409 6.55 -13.64 16.17
C SER A 409 8.01 -13.66 15.69
N ALA A 410 8.65 -12.48 15.60
CA ALA A 410 10.01 -12.34 15.09
C ALA A 410 11.07 -12.80 16.09
N ILE A 411 10.74 -12.76 17.39
CA ILE A 411 11.65 -13.13 18.49
C ILE A 411 11.55 -14.63 18.79
N ASP A 412 12.71 -15.26 18.96
CA ASP A 412 12.78 -16.62 19.46
C ASP A 412 12.57 -16.62 21.00
N PRO A 413 11.48 -17.20 21.52
CA PRO A 413 11.19 -17.17 22.95
C PRO A 413 12.23 -17.92 23.81
N SER A 414 12.98 -18.86 23.24
CA SER A 414 14.05 -19.56 23.95
C SER A 414 15.20 -18.66 24.37
N LYS A 415 15.33 -17.48 23.73
CA LYS A 415 16.32 -16.44 24.04
C LYS A 415 15.87 -15.52 25.18
N ILE A 416 14.65 -15.67 25.70
CA ILE A 416 14.13 -14.86 26.78
C ILE A 416 14.38 -15.63 28.12
N PRO A 417 15.24 -15.10 29.03
CA PRO A 417 15.51 -15.77 30.30
C PRO A 417 14.23 -15.94 31.11
N ALA A 418 14.08 -17.08 31.76
CA ALA A 418 12.92 -17.38 32.60
C ALA A 418 12.69 -16.30 33.68
N GLY A 419 11.47 -15.81 33.80
CA GLY A 419 11.08 -14.76 34.74
C GLY A 419 11.53 -13.36 34.40
N ARG A 420 12.28 -13.14 33.28
CA ARG A 420 12.75 -11.80 32.86
C ARG A 420 11.62 -10.95 32.32
N ALA A 421 10.74 -11.56 31.54
CA ALA A 421 9.57 -10.87 30.93
C ALA A 421 8.44 -11.87 30.70
N HIS A 422 7.21 -11.36 30.69
CA HIS A 422 6.04 -12.08 30.18
C HIS A 422 5.99 -11.87 28.67
N TYR A 423 6.32 -12.92 27.90
CA TYR A 423 6.34 -12.86 26.44
C TYR A 423 5.03 -13.36 25.83
N TRP A 424 4.56 -12.67 24.84
CA TRP A 424 3.46 -13.07 23.98
C TRP A 424 3.73 -12.67 22.53
N CYS A 425 3.26 -13.49 21.58
CA CYS A 425 3.28 -13.18 20.15
C CYS A 425 1.96 -13.59 19.49
N LEU A 426 1.66 -12.95 18.34
CA LEU A 426 0.47 -13.25 17.54
C LEU A 426 0.63 -14.53 16.73
#